data_8a964c40b83b9378e27d63b0909d24aa
#
_entry.id   8a964c40b83b9378e27d63b0909d24aa
#
_cell.length_a   1.000
_cell.length_b   1.000
_cell.length_c   1.000
_cell.angle_alpha   90.00
_cell.angle_beta   90.00
_cell.angle_gamma   90.00
#
_symmetry.space_group_name_H-M   'P 1'
#
loop_
_entity.id
_entity.type
_entity.pdbx_description
1 polymer ?
#
loop_
_entity_poly.entity_id
_entity_poly.type
_entity_poly.pdbx_seq_one_letter_code
_entity_poly.pdbx_strand_id
1 'polypeptide(L)'
;MFATPATCDLCAILLPDSGHIQEEDAGFVNRHGYTKHAPALPLYDKHQAIQSLNLLHPQALGNTFSPIPGWKVTLTSAGHILGASSVLVEVAGRRILFSGDLGRPDDLLMLPPEKPPRADTVLIESTYGNREHPEENVIAELGAALKKVSARGGVAVIPVFAVGRAQAVLYAISLLKERGDIPHGLPIFLDSPMAVHTTALYKKHPLAHRLDAQGIRDLENVATMVESTDQSKKLASRHGPMVILAASGMATGGRVLHHLAHYLPDHRNMVILTGYQAPGTRGATLASGSGIVRIHSKDIQIEAEVVQLQSSSAHADASQLIDWLQSMKQAPSQVYVVHGEAEASDALRQRIEHTMGWRTLVPEHGSTWPT
;
A
#
# COMPACT_ATOMS: atom_id res chain seq x y z
N MET A 1 -1.11 -23.09 0.74
CA MET A 1 -1.34 -21.77 1.40
C MET A 1 -2.80 -21.39 1.22
N PHE A 2 -3.43 -20.81 2.24
CA PHE A 2 -4.84 -20.40 2.21
C PHE A 2 -4.91 -18.87 2.22
N ALA A 3 -5.75 -18.29 1.36
CA ALA A 3 -5.89 -16.84 1.24
C ALA A 3 -7.29 -16.49 0.70
N THR A 4 -7.69 -15.22 0.80
CA THR A 4 -8.94 -14.78 0.17
C THR A 4 -8.85 -14.87 -1.35
N PRO A 5 -9.99 -15.00 -2.09
CA PRO A 5 -9.95 -15.02 -3.55
C PRO A 5 -9.25 -13.81 -4.17
N ALA A 6 -9.48 -12.61 -3.61
CA ALA A 6 -8.82 -11.39 -4.10
C ALA A 6 -7.30 -11.40 -3.83
N THR A 7 -6.86 -11.91 -2.68
CA THR A 7 -5.43 -12.11 -2.40
C THR A 7 -4.79 -13.12 -3.38
N CYS A 8 -5.49 -14.21 -3.71
CA CYS A 8 -4.99 -15.17 -4.72
C CYS A 8 -4.80 -14.50 -6.09
N ASP A 9 -5.75 -13.67 -6.51
CA ASP A 9 -5.64 -12.94 -7.78
C ASP A 9 -4.53 -11.87 -7.75
N LEU A 10 -4.36 -11.16 -6.62
CA LEU A 10 -3.24 -10.24 -6.43
C LEU A 10 -1.88 -10.98 -6.48
N CYS A 11 -1.77 -12.13 -5.84
CA CYS A 11 -0.56 -12.95 -5.91
C CYS A 11 -0.21 -13.34 -7.36
N ALA A 12 -1.22 -13.60 -8.20
CA ALA A 12 -1.01 -13.93 -9.62
C ALA A 12 -0.42 -12.75 -10.43
N ILE A 13 -0.56 -11.51 -9.96
CA ILE A 13 0.06 -10.32 -10.53
C ILE A 13 1.43 -10.06 -9.87
N LEU A 14 1.47 -10.04 -8.55
CA LEU A 14 2.61 -9.55 -7.77
C LEU A 14 3.79 -10.53 -7.74
N LEU A 15 3.53 -11.83 -7.57
CA LEU A 15 4.61 -12.82 -7.43
C LEU A 15 5.44 -12.97 -8.71
N PRO A 16 4.83 -13.10 -9.92
CA PRO A 16 5.60 -13.13 -11.16
C PRO A 16 6.39 -11.85 -11.44
N ASP A 17 5.84 -10.67 -11.11
CA ASP A 17 6.55 -9.39 -11.25
C ASP A 17 7.74 -9.31 -10.30
N SER A 18 7.58 -9.72 -9.06
CA SER A 18 8.66 -9.79 -8.08
C SER A 18 9.77 -10.76 -8.52
N GLY A 19 9.41 -11.95 -9.05
CA GLY A 19 10.39 -12.88 -9.62
C GLY A 19 11.17 -12.26 -10.79
N HIS A 20 10.50 -11.56 -11.68
CA HIS A 20 11.13 -10.86 -12.80
C HIS A 20 12.11 -9.76 -12.31
N ILE A 21 11.73 -8.96 -11.29
CA ILE A 21 12.63 -7.96 -10.69
C ILE A 21 13.88 -8.63 -10.10
N GLN A 22 13.74 -9.75 -9.40
CA GLN A 22 14.86 -10.51 -8.84
C GLN A 22 15.83 -11.01 -9.96
N GLU A 23 15.30 -11.46 -11.10
CA GLU A 23 16.10 -11.86 -12.26
C GLU A 23 16.83 -10.68 -12.88
N GLU A 24 16.14 -9.52 -13.04
CA GLU A 24 16.76 -8.31 -13.58
C GLU A 24 17.89 -7.79 -12.69
N ASP A 25 17.68 -7.76 -11.36
CA ASP A 25 18.68 -7.34 -10.39
C ASP A 25 19.90 -8.26 -10.40
N ALA A 26 19.71 -9.59 -10.39
CA ALA A 26 20.80 -10.55 -10.51
C ALA A 26 21.56 -10.39 -11.83
N GLY A 27 20.84 -10.20 -12.93
CA GLY A 27 21.43 -9.94 -14.24
C GLY A 27 22.22 -8.62 -14.29
N PHE A 28 21.71 -7.56 -13.65
CA PHE A 28 22.40 -6.28 -13.57
C PHE A 28 23.72 -6.39 -12.79
N VAL A 29 23.71 -6.93 -11.58
CA VAL A 29 24.92 -7.05 -10.76
C VAL A 29 25.96 -7.97 -11.38
N ASN A 30 25.54 -9.03 -12.13
CA ASN A 30 26.45 -9.90 -12.89
C ASN A 30 27.11 -9.15 -14.03
N ARG A 31 26.37 -8.35 -14.81
CA ARG A 31 26.94 -7.58 -15.93
C ARG A 31 27.93 -6.51 -15.49
N HIS A 32 27.77 -5.96 -14.29
CA HIS A 32 28.60 -4.87 -13.78
C HIS A 32 29.64 -5.29 -12.75
N GLY A 33 29.68 -6.56 -12.37
CA GLY A 33 30.64 -7.08 -11.39
C GLY A 33 30.42 -6.52 -9.97
N TYR A 34 29.20 -6.15 -9.61
CA TYR A 34 28.87 -5.54 -8.31
C TYR A 34 28.56 -6.54 -7.21
N THR A 35 28.87 -7.80 -7.43
CA THR A 35 28.57 -8.89 -6.47
C THR A 35 29.82 -9.68 -6.14
N LYS A 36 29.87 -10.25 -4.93
CA LYS A 36 30.87 -11.23 -4.50
C LYS A 36 30.55 -12.65 -5.00
N HIS A 37 29.33 -12.88 -5.51
CA HIS A 37 28.88 -14.16 -6.03
C HIS A 37 29.09 -14.21 -7.54
N ALA A 38 29.59 -15.35 -8.04
CA ALA A 38 29.87 -15.53 -9.46
C ALA A 38 29.30 -16.87 -9.95
N PRO A 39 28.08 -16.88 -10.52
CA PRO A 39 27.16 -15.74 -10.71
C PRO A 39 26.30 -15.42 -9.47
N ALA A 40 25.82 -14.18 -9.37
CA ALA A 40 24.70 -13.86 -8.52
C ALA A 40 23.42 -14.52 -9.06
N LEU A 41 22.64 -15.14 -8.18
CA LEU A 41 21.37 -15.78 -8.52
C LEU A 41 20.22 -14.99 -7.91
N PRO A 42 19.03 -14.96 -8.56
CA PRO A 42 17.83 -14.43 -7.94
C PRO A 42 17.44 -15.32 -6.74
N LEU A 43 16.76 -14.76 -5.73
CA LEU A 43 16.21 -15.55 -4.62
C LEU A 43 15.18 -16.56 -5.14
N TYR A 44 14.40 -16.15 -6.13
CA TYR A 44 13.50 -16.96 -6.94
C TYR A 44 13.27 -16.28 -8.29
N ASP A 45 13.01 -17.05 -9.30
CA ASP A 45 12.73 -16.57 -10.64
C ASP A 45 11.22 -16.44 -10.90
N LYS A 46 10.86 -15.84 -12.03
CA LYS A 46 9.47 -15.69 -12.46
C LYS A 46 8.75 -17.04 -12.62
N HIS A 47 9.46 -18.08 -13.08
CA HIS A 47 8.88 -19.40 -13.27
C HIS A 47 8.50 -20.04 -11.92
N GLN A 48 9.39 -19.98 -10.93
CA GLN A 48 9.14 -20.47 -9.57
C GLN A 48 7.98 -19.69 -8.93
N ALA A 49 7.92 -18.38 -9.12
CA ALA A 49 6.81 -17.55 -8.68
C ALA A 49 5.46 -18.03 -9.28
N ILE A 50 5.41 -18.29 -10.59
CA ILE A 50 4.21 -18.81 -11.25
C ILE A 50 3.85 -20.21 -10.71
N GLN A 51 4.82 -21.10 -10.53
CA GLN A 51 4.57 -22.43 -9.96
C GLN A 51 3.98 -22.36 -8.55
N SER A 52 4.41 -21.41 -7.72
CA SER A 52 3.91 -21.24 -6.35
C SER A 52 2.41 -20.89 -6.29
N LEU A 53 1.84 -20.31 -7.35
CA LEU A 53 0.41 -19.98 -7.43
C LEU A 53 -0.48 -21.23 -7.35
N ASN A 54 0.00 -22.39 -7.81
CA ASN A 54 -0.71 -23.65 -7.70
C ASN A 54 -0.90 -24.14 -6.26
N LEU A 55 -0.16 -23.57 -5.32
CA LEU A 55 -0.26 -23.86 -3.87
C LEU A 55 -1.29 -23.00 -3.15
N LEU A 56 -1.88 -22.03 -3.84
CA LEU A 56 -2.90 -21.14 -3.26
C LEU A 56 -4.26 -21.83 -3.27
N HIS A 57 -4.91 -21.83 -2.12
CA HIS A 57 -6.26 -22.35 -1.92
C HIS A 57 -7.17 -21.20 -1.47
N PRO A 58 -8.07 -20.70 -2.34
CA PRO A 58 -8.94 -19.58 -2.00
C PRO A 58 -9.95 -19.98 -0.92
N GLN A 59 -10.10 -19.09 0.08
CA GLN A 59 -11.03 -19.22 1.18
C GLN A 59 -11.89 -17.96 1.28
N ALA A 60 -13.21 -18.13 1.26
CA ALA A 60 -14.12 -17.00 1.38
C ALA A 60 -14.08 -16.40 2.80
N LEU A 61 -14.23 -15.07 2.88
CA LEU A 61 -14.39 -14.37 4.16
C LEU A 61 -15.59 -14.92 4.93
N GLY A 62 -15.49 -14.98 6.26
CA GLY A 62 -16.52 -15.48 7.17
C GLY A 62 -16.63 -17.01 7.23
N ASN A 63 -16.08 -17.75 6.28
CA ASN A 63 -16.13 -19.21 6.29
C ASN A 63 -15.01 -19.81 7.13
N THR A 64 -15.35 -20.73 8.02
CA THR A 64 -14.36 -21.49 8.80
C THR A 64 -13.90 -22.72 8.01
N PHE A 65 -12.61 -22.93 7.94
CA PHE A 65 -11.98 -24.11 7.31
C PHE A 65 -10.94 -24.75 8.22
N SER A 66 -10.54 -25.99 7.92
CA SER A 66 -9.51 -26.71 8.68
C SER A 66 -8.29 -26.93 7.78
N PRO A 67 -7.18 -26.20 7.98
CA PRO A 67 -5.96 -26.40 7.21
C PRO A 67 -5.27 -27.73 7.53
N ILE A 68 -5.38 -28.16 8.79
CA ILE A 68 -4.89 -29.46 9.31
C ILE A 68 -5.85 -29.94 10.40
N PRO A 69 -5.93 -31.26 10.69
CA PRO A 69 -6.79 -31.80 11.72
C PRO A 69 -6.60 -31.10 13.09
N GLY A 70 -7.71 -30.76 13.72
CA GLY A 70 -7.73 -30.09 15.04
C GLY A 70 -7.57 -28.58 15.01
N TRP A 71 -7.32 -27.98 13.84
CA TRP A 71 -7.25 -26.53 13.65
C TRP A 71 -8.47 -26.00 12.91
N LYS A 72 -8.98 -24.86 13.32
CA LYS A 72 -10.01 -24.11 12.60
C LYS A 72 -9.50 -22.71 12.33
N VAL A 73 -9.71 -22.21 11.12
CA VAL A 73 -9.28 -20.87 10.71
C VAL A 73 -10.47 -20.15 10.07
N THR A 74 -10.67 -18.90 10.44
CA THR A 74 -11.67 -18.00 9.84
C THR A 74 -10.99 -16.71 9.43
N LEU A 75 -11.23 -16.28 8.18
CA LEU A 75 -10.77 -15.00 7.65
C LEU A 75 -11.89 -13.98 7.72
N THR A 76 -11.62 -12.78 8.26
CA THR A 76 -12.54 -11.64 8.26
C THR A 76 -11.90 -10.45 7.57
N SER A 77 -12.68 -9.52 7.00
CA SER A 77 -12.10 -8.38 6.28
C SER A 77 -11.30 -7.48 7.21
N ALA A 78 -10.06 -7.19 6.84
CA ALA A 78 -9.20 -6.22 7.53
C ALA A 78 -9.34 -4.79 6.96
N GLY A 79 -9.99 -4.62 5.81
CA GLY A 79 -10.29 -3.30 5.24
C GLY A 79 -9.10 -2.50 4.73
N HIS A 80 -7.90 -3.08 4.69
CA HIS A 80 -6.65 -2.36 4.36
C HIS A 80 -6.42 -2.23 2.84
N ILE A 81 -6.36 -3.35 2.15
CA ILE A 81 -6.27 -3.44 0.68
C ILE A 81 -7.20 -4.55 0.20
N LEU A 82 -7.40 -4.63 -1.11
CA LEU A 82 -8.22 -5.66 -1.72
C LEU A 82 -7.79 -7.05 -1.27
N GLY A 83 -8.68 -7.79 -0.60
CA GLY A 83 -8.42 -9.14 -0.09
C GLY A 83 -7.73 -9.22 1.27
N ALA A 84 -7.29 -8.11 1.87
CA ALA A 84 -6.69 -8.12 3.20
C ALA A 84 -7.64 -8.68 4.25
N SER A 85 -7.12 -9.52 5.14
CA SER A 85 -7.95 -10.20 6.16
C SER A 85 -7.26 -10.30 7.51
N SER A 86 -8.06 -10.18 8.57
CA SER A 86 -7.70 -10.67 9.89
C SER A 86 -7.92 -12.19 9.94
N VAL A 87 -7.12 -12.88 10.75
CA VAL A 87 -7.10 -14.34 10.81
C VAL A 87 -7.39 -14.81 12.23
N LEU A 88 -8.52 -15.45 12.45
CA LEU A 88 -8.82 -16.15 13.69
C LEU A 88 -8.38 -17.62 13.58
N VAL A 89 -7.53 -18.06 14.49
CA VAL A 89 -7.09 -19.46 14.61
C VAL A 89 -7.67 -20.05 15.91
N GLU A 90 -8.34 -21.20 15.80
CA GLU A 90 -8.85 -21.95 16.93
C GLU A 90 -8.15 -23.31 16.98
N VAL A 91 -7.41 -23.57 18.06
CA VAL A 91 -6.65 -24.81 18.25
C VAL A 91 -6.53 -25.16 19.73
N ALA A 92 -6.68 -26.41 20.10
CA ALA A 92 -6.57 -26.89 21.47
C ALA A 92 -7.39 -26.09 22.51
N GLY A 93 -8.57 -25.62 22.11
CA GLY A 93 -9.45 -24.82 22.96
C GLY A 93 -9.02 -23.36 23.13
N ARG A 94 -7.98 -22.90 22.45
CA ARG A 94 -7.49 -21.51 22.44
C ARG A 94 -7.90 -20.82 21.14
N ARG A 95 -8.10 -19.51 21.23
CA ARG A 95 -8.47 -18.63 20.10
C ARG A 95 -7.42 -17.52 19.96
N ILE A 96 -6.73 -17.50 18.85
CA ILE A 96 -5.68 -16.53 18.54
C ILE A 96 -6.14 -15.71 17.35
N LEU A 97 -6.18 -14.39 17.50
CA LEU A 97 -6.54 -13.46 16.45
C LEU A 97 -5.31 -12.67 15.99
N PHE A 98 -5.04 -12.75 14.71
CA PHE A 98 -4.07 -11.90 14.01
C PHE A 98 -4.85 -10.80 13.29
N SER A 99 -4.59 -9.53 13.59
CA SER A 99 -5.27 -8.42 12.93
C SER A 99 -4.99 -8.37 11.43
N GLY A 100 -3.81 -8.78 11.00
CA GLY A 100 -3.25 -8.31 9.74
C GLY A 100 -3.10 -6.80 9.78
N ASP A 101 -2.87 -6.16 8.65
CA ASP A 101 -2.88 -4.72 8.52
C ASP A 101 -4.33 -4.24 8.49
N LEU A 102 -4.72 -3.40 9.44
CA LEU A 102 -6.08 -2.86 9.56
C LEU A 102 -6.24 -1.59 8.74
N GLY A 103 -7.29 -1.55 7.96
CA GLY A 103 -7.65 -0.38 7.17
C GLY A 103 -8.38 0.69 7.97
N ARG A 104 -8.51 1.86 7.37
CA ARG A 104 -9.29 2.98 7.91
C ARG A 104 -10.79 2.73 7.75
N PRO A 105 -11.61 3.02 8.78
CA PRO A 105 -13.08 2.91 8.65
C PRO A 105 -13.67 3.83 7.58
N ASP A 106 -13.01 4.96 7.30
CA ASP A 106 -13.40 6.01 6.36
C ASP A 106 -12.63 5.98 5.02
N ASP A 107 -11.95 4.87 4.69
CA ASP A 107 -11.21 4.74 3.42
C ASP A 107 -12.11 4.98 2.20
N LEU A 108 -11.56 5.57 1.14
CA LEU A 108 -12.29 5.91 -0.09
C LEU A 108 -12.76 4.68 -0.87
N LEU A 109 -12.00 3.61 -0.83
CA LEU A 109 -12.24 2.40 -1.62
C LEU A 109 -12.66 1.22 -0.78
N MET A 110 -11.98 1.01 0.33
CA MET A 110 -12.14 -0.20 1.11
C MET A 110 -13.32 -0.11 2.08
N LEU A 111 -13.95 -1.25 2.34
CA LEU A 111 -14.91 -1.36 3.44
C LEU A 111 -14.19 -1.26 4.79
N PRO A 112 -14.86 -0.78 5.85
CA PRO A 112 -14.27 -0.80 7.19
C PRO A 112 -13.79 -2.21 7.58
N PRO A 113 -12.76 -2.32 8.43
CA PRO A 113 -12.40 -3.61 9.01
C PRO A 113 -13.59 -4.18 9.79
N GLU A 114 -13.80 -5.48 9.64
CA GLU A 114 -14.83 -6.18 10.43
C GLU A 114 -14.46 -6.15 11.92
N LYS A 115 -15.50 -6.13 12.78
CA LYS A 115 -15.29 -6.19 14.23
C LYS A 115 -14.56 -7.48 14.61
N PRO A 116 -13.55 -7.39 15.49
CA PRO A 116 -12.78 -8.56 15.90
C PRO A 116 -13.68 -9.59 16.60
N PRO A 117 -13.59 -10.87 16.26
CA PRO A 117 -14.25 -11.93 17.00
C PRO A 117 -13.63 -12.07 18.40
N ARG A 118 -14.32 -12.77 19.29
CA ARG A 118 -13.73 -13.15 20.59
C ARG A 118 -12.43 -13.93 20.36
N ALA A 119 -11.37 -13.54 21.06
CA ALA A 119 -10.09 -14.25 21.09
C ALA A 119 -9.49 -14.24 22.49
N ASP A 120 -8.67 -15.26 22.82
CA ASP A 120 -7.93 -15.33 24.07
C ASP A 120 -6.63 -14.56 23.95
N THR A 121 -6.02 -14.56 22.77
CA THR A 121 -4.82 -13.83 22.42
C THR A 121 -5.05 -13.02 21.15
N VAL A 122 -4.58 -11.76 21.12
CA VAL A 122 -4.64 -10.88 19.95
C VAL A 122 -3.23 -10.43 19.58
N LEU A 123 -2.87 -10.56 18.30
CA LEU A 123 -1.73 -9.91 17.71
C LEU A 123 -2.26 -8.75 16.86
N ILE A 124 -1.89 -7.51 17.21
CA ILE A 124 -2.37 -6.30 16.55
C ILE A 124 -1.23 -5.53 15.91
N GLU A 125 -1.46 -5.02 14.70
CA GLU A 125 -0.53 -4.11 14.03
C GLU A 125 -0.35 -2.79 14.78
N SER A 126 0.71 -2.05 14.45
CA SER A 126 1.04 -0.77 15.10
C SER A 126 1.73 0.22 14.18
N THR A 127 1.51 0.14 12.88
CA THR A 127 2.16 1.02 11.89
C THR A 127 1.96 2.51 12.21
N TYR A 128 0.78 2.89 12.65
CA TYR A 128 0.44 4.24 13.11
C TYR A 128 0.07 4.30 14.60
N GLY A 129 0.64 3.43 15.42
CA GLY A 129 0.34 3.32 16.85
C GLY A 129 0.66 4.55 17.70
N ASN A 130 1.46 5.48 17.19
CA ASN A 130 1.89 6.71 17.86
C ASN A 130 1.31 8.00 17.26
N ARG A 131 0.36 7.92 16.33
CA ARG A 131 -0.17 9.11 15.65
C ARG A 131 -1.64 8.95 15.26
N GLU A 132 -2.29 10.08 15.06
CA GLU A 132 -3.63 10.18 14.52
C GLU A 132 -3.58 10.67 13.07
N HIS A 133 -4.56 10.27 12.26
CA HIS A 133 -4.73 10.89 10.96
C HIS A 133 -5.26 12.32 11.13
N PRO A 134 -4.76 13.27 10.31
CA PRO A 134 -5.34 14.61 10.30
C PRO A 134 -6.81 14.54 9.81
N GLU A 135 -7.63 15.45 10.30
CA GLU A 135 -9.05 15.58 9.88
C GLU A 135 -9.21 16.04 8.41
N GLU A 136 -8.11 16.48 7.80
CA GLU A 136 -8.08 16.96 6.42
C GLU A 136 -8.44 15.86 5.44
N ASN A 137 -9.27 16.25 4.47
CA ASN A 137 -9.75 15.34 3.43
C ASN A 137 -8.68 15.17 2.34
N VAL A 138 -8.20 13.96 2.12
CA VAL A 138 -7.22 13.62 1.08
C VAL A 138 -7.63 14.12 -0.32
N ILE A 139 -8.92 14.16 -0.64
CA ILE A 139 -9.42 14.69 -1.92
C ILE A 139 -9.15 16.19 -2.00
N ALA A 140 -9.38 16.94 -0.92
CA ALA A 140 -9.14 18.38 -0.89
C ALA A 140 -7.64 18.71 -0.99
N GLU A 141 -6.78 18.00 -0.26
CA GLU A 141 -5.31 18.15 -0.34
C GLU A 141 -4.80 17.87 -1.76
N LEU A 142 -5.22 16.74 -2.34
CA LEU A 142 -4.86 16.36 -3.70
C LEU A 142 -5.39 17.38 -4.72
N GLY A 143 -6.63 17.82 -4.58
CA GLY A 143 -7.26 18.83 -5.45
C GLY A 143 -6.50 20.15 -5.43
N ALA A 144 -6.11 20.65 -4.27
CA ALA A 144 -5.32 21.86 -4.13
C ALA A 144 -3.95 21.74 -4.82
N ALA A 145 -3.25 20.61 -4.61
CA ALA A 145 -1.96 20.33 -5.24
C ALA A 145 -2.08 20.26 -6.77
N LEU A 146 -3.06 19.51 -7.30
CA LEU A 146 -3.28 19.37 -8.76
C LEU A 146 -3.71 20.68 -9.41
N LYS A 147 -4.55 21.49 -8.75
CA LYS A 147 -4.95 22.82 -9.22
C LYS A 147 -3.73 23.75 -9.32
N LYS A 148 -2.86 23.75 -8.30
CA LYS A 148 -1.65 24.56 -8.26
C LYS A 148 -0.66 24.20 -9.37
N VAL A 149 -0.34 22.92 -9.56
CA VAL A 149 0.61 22.48 -10.58
C VAL A 149 0.05 22.69 -11.99
N SER A 150 -1.24 22.47 -12.21
CA SER A 150 -1.89 22.67 -13.50
C SER A 150 -1.91 24.14 -13.92
N ALA A 151 -2.16 25.06 -12.97
CA ALA A 151 -2.20 26.50 -13.23
C ALA A 151 -0.88 27.06 -13.74
N ARG A 152 0.25 26.45 -13.36
CA ARG A 152 1.61 26.84 -13.83
C ARG A 152 2.09 26.01 -15.02
N GLY A 153 1.23 25.17 -15.61
CA GLY A 153 1.56 24.33 -16.76
C GLY A 153 2.53 23.19 -16.44
N GLY A 154 2.66 22.82 -15.18
CA GLY A 154 3.61 21.81 -14.71
C GLY A 154 3.06 20.38 -14.78
N VAL A 155 3.94 19.41 -14.51
CA VAL A 155 3.65 17.98 -14.41
C VAL A 155 3.61 17.58 -12.94
N ALA A 156 2.55 16.90 -12.50
CA ALA A 156 2.50 16.24 -11.21
C ALA A 156 2.99 14.80 -11.36
N VAL A 157 4.07 14.44 -10.67
CA VAL A 157 4.53 13.05 -10.55
C VAL A 157 4.09 12.53 -9.19
N ILE A 158 3.31 11.44 -9.17
CA ILE A 158 2.76 10.84 -7.96
C ILE A 158 3.34 9.42 -7.80
N PRO A 159 4.36 9.23 -6.95
CA PRO A 159 4.81 7.91 -6.56
C PRO A 159 3.69 7.15 -5.83
N VAL A 160 3.32 5.97 -6.32
CA VAL A 160 2.23 5.18 -5.75
C VAL A 160 2.61 3.71 -5.59
N PHE A 161 2.06 3.05 -4.57
CA PHE A 161 2.03 1.60 -4.52
C PHE A 161 1.02 1.08 -5.54
N ALA A 162 1.38 0.02 -6.25
CA ALA A 162 0.57 -0.54 -7.33
C ALA A 162 -0.77 -1.12 -6.83
N VAL A 163 -0.83 -1.52 -5.56
CA VAL A 163 -2.02 -2.07 -4.90
C VAL A 163 -2.56 -1.05 -3.89
N GLY A 164 -3.84 -0.76 -3.94
CA GLY A 164 -4.56 0.10 -3.02
C GLY A 164 -4.33 1.59 -3.30
N ARG A 165 -3.09 2.07 -3.17
CA ARG A 165 -2.78 3.51 -3.28
C ARG A 165 -3.02 4.09 -4.67
N ALA A 166 -2.58 3.42 -5.72
CA ALA A 166 -2.82 3.88 -7.10
C ALA A 166 -4.32 4.05 -7.36
N GLN A 167 -5.12 3.07 -6.95
CA GLN A 167 -6.56 3.08 -7.14
C GLN A 167 -7.24 4.17 -6.31
N ALA A 168 -6.83 4.38 -5.06
CA ALA A 168 -7.37 5.44 -4.21
C ALA A 168 -7.10 6.83 -4.80
N VAL A 169 -5.90 7.09 -5.30
CA VAL A 169 -5.54 8.36 -5.95
C VAL A 169 -6.33 8.55 -7.27
N LEU A 170 -6.44 7.50 -8.09
CA LEU A 170 -7.23 7.56 -9.32
C LEU A 170 -8.70 7.89 -9.04
N TYR A 171 -9.30 7.22 -8.05
CA TYR A 171 -10.68 7.48 -7.67
C TYR A 171 -10.86 8.88 -7.08
N ALA A 172 -9.93 9.36 -6.25
CA ALA A 172 -9.94 10.75 -5.78
C ALA A 172 -9.88 11.75 -6.95
N ILE A 173 -9.06 11.49 -7.97
CA ILE A 173 -8.97 12.32 -9.17
C ILE A 173 -10.28 12.28 -9.97
N SER A 174 -10.95 11.12 -10.08
CA SER A 174 -12.26 11.05 -10.77
C SER A 174 -13.30 11.93 -10.07
N LEU A 175 -13.38 11.89 -8.74
CA LEU A 175 -14.26 12.74 -7.95
C LEU A 175 -13.93 14.23 -8.10
N LEU A 176 -12.65 14.60 -8.14
CA LEU A 176 -12.22 15.98 -8.36
C LEU A 176 -12.60 16.50 -9.75
N LYS A 177 -12.50 15.66 -10.78
CA LYS A 177 -12.97 15.99 -12.14
C LYS A 177 -14.49 16.14 -12.18
N GLU A 178 -15.23 15.22 -11.59
CA GLU A 178 -16.69 15.25 -11.54
C GLU A 178 -17.22 16.53 -10.86
N ARG A 179 -16.58 16.95 -9.75
CA ARG A 179 -16.93 18.20 -9.03
C ARG A 179 -16.48 19.47 -9.75
N GLY A 180 -15.64 19.37 -10.80
CA GLY A 180 -15.03 20.52 -11.46
C GLY A 180 -13.93 21.20 -10.65
N ASP A 181 -13.42 20.55 -9.61
CA ASP A 181 -12.32 21.05 -8.77
C ASP A 181 -11.00 21.10 -9.52
N ILE A 182 -10.83 20.23 -10.52
CA ILE A 182 -9.73 20.25 -11.48
C ILE A 182 -10.27 20.16 -12.91
N PRO A 183 -9.53 20.63 -13.95
CA PRO A 183 -10.00 20.60 -15.32
C PRO A 183 -10.33 19.17 -15.80
N HIS A 184 -11.52 18.97 -16.39
CA HIS A 184 -11.91 17.69 -16.97
C HIS A 184 -10.89 17.17 -17.98
N GLY A 185 -10.33 18.06 -18.81
CA GLY A 185 -9.35 17.76 -19.84
C GLY A 185 -7.91 17.54 -19.31
N LEU A 186 -7.65 17.65 -18.00
CA LEU A 186 -6.33 17.37 -17.45
C LEU A 186 -5.94 15.92 -17.72
N PRO A 187 -4.87 15.66 -18.51
CA PRO A 187 -4.44 14.30 -18.82
C PRO A 187 -3.90 13.60 -17.56
N ILE A 188 -4.37 12.39 -17.30
CA ILE A 188 -3.93 11.53 -16.20
C ILE A 188 -3.35 10.26 -16.81
N PHE A 189 -2.19 9.81 -16.34
CA PHE A 189 -1.53 8.60 -16.81
C PHE A 189 -1.22 7.69 -15.63
N LEU A 190 -1.54 6.40 -15.77
CA LEU A 190 -1.11 5.35 -14.84
C LEU A 190 0.03 4.56 -15.51
N ASP A 191 1.27 4.89 -15.16
CA ASP A 191 2.48 4.27 -15.73
C ASP A 191 3.02 3.17 -14.81
N SER A 192 2.26 2.10 -14.70
CA SER A 192 2.61 0.89 -13.95
C SER A 192 1.76 -0.29 -14.42
N PRO A 193 2.32 -1.25 -15.17
CA PRO A 193 1.57 -2.45 -15.60
C PRO A 193 0.91 -3.19 -14.44
N MET A 194 1.63 -3.35 -13.34
CA MET A 194 1.10 -3.96 -12.12
C MET A 194 -0.12 -3.22 -11.58
N ALA A 195 -0.07 -1.88 -11.49
CA ALA A 195 -1.21 -1.08 -11.02
C ALA A 195 -2.40 -1.14 -11.99
N VAL A 196 -2.15 -1.19 -13.31
CA VAL A 196 -3.19 -1.39 -14.33
C VAL A 196 -3.92 -2.72 -14.11
N HIS A 197 -3.18 -3.82 -13.99
CA HIS A 197 -3.76 -5.14 -13.76
C HIS A 197 -4.49 -5.22 -12.40
N THR A 198 -3.93 -4.60 -11.34
CA THR A 198 -4.58 -4.53 -10.03
C THR A 198 -5.89 -3.75 -10.08
N THR A 199 -5.96 -2.66 -10.86
CA THR A 199 -7.19 -1.87 -11.02
C THR A 199 -8.33 -2.71 -11.60
N ALA A 200 -8.03 -3.59 -12.56
CA ALA A 200 -9.03 -4.49 -13.14
C ALA A 200 -9.62 -5.50 -12.12
N LEU A 201 -8.90 -5.82 -11.03
CA LEU A 201 -9.40 -6.72 -10.00
C LEU A 201 -10.56 -6.14 -9.18
N TYR A 202 -10.71 -4.83 -9.10
CA TYR A 202 -11.85 -4.21 -8.41
C TYR A 202 -13.18 -4.62 -9.05
N LYS A 203 -13.23 -4.69 -10.37
CA LYS A 203 -14.41 -5.20 -11.09
C LYS A 203 -14.68 -6.68 -10.83
N LYS A 204 -13.64 -7.48 -10.63
CA LYS A 204 -13.75 -8.92 -10.33
C LYS A 204 -14.24 -9.21 -8.91
N HIS A 205 -13.93 -8.32 -7.95
CA HIS A 205 -14.23 -8.50 -6.53
C HIS A 205 -15.13 -7.39 -5.95
N PRO A 206 -16.36 -7.21 -6.47
CA PRO A 206 -17.22 -6.07 -6.11
C PRO A 206 -17.69 -6.06 -4.65
N LEU A 207 -17.60 -7.19 -3.94
CA LEU A 207 -17.96 -7.29 -2.52
C LEU A 207 -16.79 -6.99 -1.56
N ALA A 208 -15.59 -6.78 -2.07
CA ALA A 208 -14.40 -6.54 -1.26
C ALA A 208 -14.07 -5.05 -1.06
N HIS A 209 -14.87 -4.15 -1.64
CA HIS A 209 -14.71 -2.71 -1.56
C HIS A 209 -16.07 -2.00 -1.62
N ARG A 210 -16.10 -0.67 -1.42
CA ARG A 210 -17.34 0.11 -1.38
C ARG A 210 -17.78 0.74 -2.72
N LEU A 211 -16.97 0.60 -3.78
CA LEU A 211 -17.33 1.17 -5.07
C LEU A 211 -18.54 0.44 -5.68
N ASP A 212 -19.48 1.22 -6.19
CA ASP A 212 -20.56 0.71 -7.03
C ASP A 212 -20.09 0.57 -8.50
N ALA A 213 -20.99 0.17 -9.37
CA ALA A 213 -20.68 -0.02 -10.80
C ALA A 213 -20.23 1.28 -11.49
N GLN A 214 -20.68 2.45 -11.02
CA GLN A 214 -20.23 3.74 -11.56
C GLN A 214 -18.83 4.06 -11.08
N GLY A 215 -18.56 3.95 -9.77
CA GLY A 215 -17.22 4.18 -9.19
C GLY A 215 -16.15 3.28 -9.82
N ILE A 216 -16.49 2.02 -10.17
CA ILE A 216 -15.57 1.13 -10.91
C ILE A 216 -15.28 1.68 -12.31
N ARG A 217 -16.31 2.13 -13.05
CA ARG A 217 -16.11 2.75 -14.38
C ARG A 217 -15.27 4.02 -14.31
N ASP A 218 -15.50 4.85 -13.30
CA ASP A 218 -14.75 6.09 -13.09
C ASP A 218 -13.29 5.80 -12.79
N LEU A 219 -13.02 4.79 -11.95
CA LEU A 219 -11.67 4.31 -11.66
C LEU A 219 -10.94 3.78 -12.91
N GLU A 220 -11.64 3.02 -13.78
CA GLU A 220 -11.06 2.44 -15.01
C GLU A 220 -10.79 3.51 -16.08
N ASN A 221 -11.60 4.58 -16.16
CA ASN A 221 -11.60 5.52 -17.27
C ASN A 221 -10.91 6.87 -16.97
N VAL A 222 -10.58 7.18 -15.71
CA VAL A 222 -10.01 8.48 -15.31
C VAL A 222 -8.61 8.71 -15.87
N ALA A 223 -7.85 7.63 -16.16
CA ALA A 223 -6.47 7.68 -16.61
C ALA A 223 -6.24 6.89 -17.91
N THR A 224 -5.26 7.35 -18.68
CA THR A 224 -4.67 6.54 -19.77
C THR A 224 -3.72 5.52 -19.15
N MET A 225 -3.97 4.23 -19.39
CA MET A 225 -3.15 3.13 -18.93
C MET A 225 -1.89 3.00 -19.79
N VAL A 226 -0.71 2.95 -19.13
CA VAL A 226 0.61 2.86 -19.79
C VAL A 226 1.26 1.52 -19.41
N GLU A 227 1.25 0.58 -20.34
CA GLU A 227 1.74 -0.77 -20.07
C GLU A 227 3.15 -1.01 -20.63
N SER A 228 3.45 -0.50 -21.83
CA SER A 228 4.74 -0.74 -22.48
C SER A 228 5.83 0.27 -22.09
N THR A 229 7.09 -0.16 -22.15
CA THR A 229 8.25 0.70 -21.93
C THR A 229 8.33 1.84 -22.95
N ASP A 230 7.91 1.60 -24.20
CA ASP A 230 7.93 2.62 -25.25
C ASP A 230 6.87 3.70 -25.01
N GLN A 231 5.67 3.33 -24.52
CA GLN A 231 4.68 4.30 -24.08
C GLN A 231 5.18 5.15 -22.91
N SER A 232 5.84 4.53 -21.92
CA SER A 232 6.44 5.22 -20.77
C SER A 232 7.52 6.21 -21.19
N LYS A 233 8.43 5.83 -22.12
CA LYS A 233 9.44 6.73 -22.68
C LYS A 233 8.83 7.92 -23.40
N LYS A 234 7.78 7.71 -24.22
CA LYS A 234 7.06 8.79 -24.91
C LYS A 234 6.38 9.73 -23.91
N LEU A 235 5.86 9.18 -22.79
CA LEU A 235 5.27 9.98 -21.74
C LEU A 235 6.30 10.89 -21.08
N ALA A 236 7.50 10.38 -20.79
CA ALA A 236 8.60 11.14 -20.19
C ALA A 236 9.09 12.31 -21.07
N SER A 237 8.79 12.32 -22.37
CA SER A 237 9.14 13.43 -23.28
C SER A 237 8.02 14.48 -23.43
N ARG A 238 6.85 14.31 -22.78
CA ARG A 238 5.74 15.26 -22.85
C ARG A 238 5.94 16.42 -21.89
N HIS A 239 5.32 17.53 -22.23
CA HIS A 239 5.25 18.71 -21.35
C HIS A 239 3.83 18.87 -20.85
N GLY A 240 3.68 19.41 -19.61
CA GLY A 240 2.42 19.53 -18.91
C GLY A 240 1.47 20.60 -19.46
N PRO A 241 0.28 20.79 -18.85
CA PRO A 241 -0.09 20.15 -17.55
C PRO A 241 -0.55 18.71 -17.73
N MET A 242 -0.12 17.84 -16.86
CA MET A 242 -0.57 16.45 -16.77
C MET A 242 -0.22 15.83 -15.40
N VAL A 243 -0.79 14.67 -15.11
CA VAL A 243 -0.53 13.90 -13.89
C VAL A 243 -0.01 12.50 -14.27
N ILE A 244 1.08 12.07 -13.66
CA ILE A 244 1.69 10.76 -13.86
C ILE A 244 1.70 10.01 -12.53
N LEU A 245 0.92 8.95 -12.42
CA LEU A 245 1.01 8.00 -11.33
C LEU A 245 1.95 6.86 -11.75
N ALA A 246 2.99 6.60 -10.98
CA ALA A 246 3.95 5.53 -11.30
C ALA A 246 4.44 4.81 -10.04
N ALA A 247 4.68 3.50 -10.14
CA ALA A 247 5.25 2.70 -9.05
C ALA A 247 6.80 2.87 -9.07
N SER A 248 7.46 2.85 -7.91
CA SER A 248 7.05 2.50 -6.56
C SER A 248 6.68 3.72 -5.72
N GLY A 249 5.85 3.50 -4.67
CA GLY A 249 5.34 4.56 -3.79
C GLY A 249 6.40 5.26 -2.92
N MET A 250 7.53 4.61 -2.64
CA MET A 250 8.66 5.19 -1.89
C MET A 250 9.85 5.57 -2.80
N ALA A 251 9.64 5.59 -4.12
CA ALA A 251 10.68 5.87 -5.12
C ALA A 251 11.94 5.00 -4.97
N THR A 252 11.78 3.73 -4.58
CA THR A 252 12.90 2.80 -4.40
C THR A 252 13.35 2.16 -5.73
N GLY A 253 12.44 2.05 -6.70
CA GLY A 253 12.69 1.44 -8.02
C GLY A 253 11.58 1.76 -9.01
N GLY A 254 11.58 1.08 -10.15
CA GLY A 254 10.51 1.15 -11.15
C GLY A 254 10.51 2.41 -12.02
N ARG A 255 9.44 2.55 -12.80
CA ARG A 255 9.30 3.63 -13.80
C ARG A 255 9.25 5.03 -13.20
N VAL A 256 8.80 5.16 -11.96
CA VAL A 256 8.74 6.44 -11.24
C VAL A 256 10.10 7.11 -11.18
N LEU A 257 11.23 6.35 -11.10
CA LEU A 257 12.57 6.93 -11.06
C LEU A 257 12.93 7.68 -12.35
N HIS A 258 12.48 7.18 -13.50
CA HIS A 258 12.70 7.87 -14.77
C HIS A 258 11.92 9.18 -14.83
N HIS A 259 10.68 9.19 -14.38
CA HIS A 259 9.88 10.41 -14.30
C HIS A 259 10.46 11.41 -13.30
N LEU A 260 10.84 10.96 -12.11
CA LEU A 260 11.50 11.83 -11.12
C LEU A 260 12.80 12.44 -11.67
N ALA A 261 13.67 11.63 -12.30
CA ALA A 261 14.91 12.14 -12.87
C ALA A 261 14.67 13.21 -13.96
N HIS A 262 13.57 13.11 -14.70
CA HIS A 262 13.23 14.05 -15.77
C HIS A 262 12.52 15.31 -15.25
N TYR A 263 11.57 15.18 -14.30
CA TYR A 263 10.69 16.29 -13.92
C TYR A 263 11.14 17.05 -12.66
N LEU A 264 12.01 16.47 -11.81
CA LEU A 264 12.52 17.15 -10.61
C LEU A 264 13.29 18.46 -10.89
N PRO A 265 14.08 18.58 -12.00
CA PRO A 265 14.86 19.83 -12.25
C PRO A 265 14.04 21.02 -12.72
N ASP A 266 12.73 20.95 -12.83
CA ASP A 266 11.88 22.05 -13.31
C ASP A 266 10.91 22.49 -12.21
N HIS A 267 11.04 23.73 -11.74
CA HIS A 267 10.24 24.35 -10.67
C HIS A 267 8.73 24.44 -10.98
N ARG A 268 8.33 24.29 -12.24
CA ARG A 268 6.91 24.22 -12.63
C ARG A 268 6.26 22.91 -12.21
N ASN A 269 7.06 21.86 -12.05
CA ASN A 269 6.58 20.53 -11.72
C ASN A 269 6.33 20.34 -10.22
N MET A 270 5.66 19.26 -9.87
CA MET A 270 5.38 18.89 -8.50
C MET A 270 5.51 17.39 -8.32
N VAL A 271 6.08 16.99 -7.18
CA VAL A 271 6.03 15.60 -6.70
C VAL A 271 5.03 15.54 -5.56
N ILE A 272 4.06 14.64 -5.65
CA ILE A 272 3.03 14.44 -4.63
C ILE A 272 3.25 13.07 -3.99
N LEU A 273 3.79 13.05 -2.78
CA LEU A 273 4.03 11.83 -2.00
C LEU A 273 2.73 11.41 -1.29
N THR A 274 2.36 10.14 -1.43
CA THR A 274 1.12 9.60 -0.90
C THR A 274 1.39 8.72 0.33
N GLY A 275 1.31 9.33 1.52
CA GLY A 275 1.47 8.63 2.81
C GLY A 275 2.92 8.53 3.29
N TYR A 276 3.15 7.58 4.19
CA TYR A 276 4.42 7.37 4.87
C TYR A 276 5.57 7.05 3.91
N GLN A 277 6.74 7.63 4.20
CA GLN A 277 7.99 7.40 3.49
C GLN A 277 9.03 6.84 4.47
N ALA A 278 9.43 5.59 4.28
CA ALA A 278 10.35 4.92 5.18
C ALA A 278 11.76 5.53 5.15
N PRO A 279 12.44 5.65 6.29
CA PRO A 279 13.84 6.11 6.35
C PRO A 279 14.74 5.34 5.38
N GLY A 280 15.70 6.04 4.77
CA GLY A 280 16.62 5.45 3.80
C GLY A 280 16.06 5.31 2.37
N THR A 281 14.79 5.65 2.13
CA THR A 281 14.21 5.67 0.79
C THR A 281 14.38 7.03 0.11
N ARG A 282 14.31 7.06 -1.23
CA ARG A 282 14.29 8.33 -1.98
C ARG A 282 13.05 9.15 -1.69
N GLY A 283 11.92 8.49 -1.42
CA GLY A 283 10.71 9.17 -0.98
C GLY A 283 10.93 9.95 0.32
N ALA A 284 11.63 9.38 1.30
CA ALA A 284 12.00 10.09 2.53
C ALA A 284 12.97 11.26 2.26
N THR A 285 13.94 11.09 1.34
CA THR A 285 14.82 12.18 0.90
C THR A 285 14.04 13.33 0.27
N LEU A 286 13.06 13.03 -0.59
CA LEU A 286 12.19 14.06 -1.18
C LEU A 286 11.33 14.75 -0.11
N ALA A 287 10.76 14.01 0.82
CA ALA A 287 9.94 14.55 1.92
C ALA A 287 10.73 15.43 2.89
N SER A 288 12.02 15.19 3.07
CA SER A 288 12.88 15.96 3.99
C SER A 288 13.25 17.35 3.50
N GLY A 289 12.88 17.74 2.27
CA GLY A 289 13.26 19.03 1.68
C GLY A 289 14.74 19.08 1.22
N SER A 290 15.36 17.92 1.02
CA SER A 290 16.72 17.86 0.42
C SER A 290 16.72 18.54 -0.95
N GLY A 291 17.77 19.30 -1.26
CA GLY A 291 17.93 19.93 -2.57
C GLY A 291 18.39 18.97 -3.68
N ILE A 292 18.80 17.74 -3.33
CA ILE A 292 19.36 16.74 -4.25
C ILE A 292 18.88 15.34 -3.89
N VAL A 293 18.60 14.53 -4.91
CA VAL A 293 18.29 13.09 -4.75
C VAL A 293 19.10 12.26 -5.75
N ARG A 294 19.64 11.11 -5.31
CA ARG A 294 20.43 10.21 -6.16
C ARG A 294 19.53 9.20 -6.89
N ILE A 295 19.47 9.32 -8.23
CA ILE A 295 18.71 8.44 -9.12
C ILE A 295 19.63 7.92 -10.24
N HIS A 296 19.65 6.60 -10.47
CA HIS A 296 20.51 5.96 -11.50
C HIS A 296 21.96 6.42 -11.43
N SER A 297 22.54 6.46 -10.21
CA SER A 297 23.93 6.91 -9.95
C SER A 297 24.23 8.37 -10.30
N LYS A 298 23.20 9.20 -10.57
CA LYS A 298 23.31 10.63 -10.83
C LYS A 298 22.65 11.43 -9.71
N ASP A 299 23.24 12.55 -9.37
CA ASP A 299 22.65 13.49 -8.42
C ASP A 299 21.73 14.44 -9.20
N ILE A 300 20.44 14.38 -8.89
CA ILE A 300 19.37 15.16 -9.53
C ILE A 300 18.97 16.30 -8.61
N GLN A 301 19.02 17.53 -9.12
CA GLN A 301 18.56 18.72 -8.39
C GLN A 301 17.04 18.68 -8.23
N ILE A 302 16.55 19.09 -7.07
CA ILE A 302 15.14 19.16 -6.75
C ILE A 302 14.69 20.62 -6.78
N GLU A 303 14.23 21.06 -7.94
CA GLU A 303 13.59 22.37 -8.14
C GLU A 303 12.07 22.26 -8.09
N ALA A 304 11.52 21.08 -8.41
CA ALA A 304 10.11 20.80 -8.32
C ALA A 304 9.61 20.89 -6.87
N GLU A 305 8.42 21.40 -6.70
CA GLU A 305 7.76 21.43 -5.38
C GLU A 305 7.44 19.99 -4.93
N VAL A 306 7.76 19.66 -3.69
CA VAL A 306 7.43 18.36 -3.08
C VAL A 306 6.32 18.58 -2.04
N VAL A 307 5.21 17.89 -2.22
CA VAL A 307 4.06 17.91 -1.30
C VAL A 307 3.83 16.49 -0.78
N GLN A 308 3.56 16.34 0.50
CA GLN A 308 3.18 15.08 1.10
C GLN A 308 1.73 15.15 1.57
N LEU A 309 0.88 14.25 1.06
CA LEU A 309 -0.51 14.11 1.51
C LEU A 309 -0.53 13.38 2.85
N GLN A 310 -0.83 14.10 3.92
CA GLN A 310 -0.79 13.55 5.29
C GLN A 310 -1.94 12.58 5.57
N SER A 311 -3.12 12.85 5.00
CA SER A 311 -4.35 12.07 5.21
C SER A 311 -4.44 10.79 4.36
N SER A 312 -3.41 10.46 3.57
CA SER A 312 -3.49 9.42 2.54
C SER A 312 -3.07 8.01 2.99
N SER A 313 -2.85 7.72 4.27
CA SER A 313 -2.53 6.36 4.72
C SER A 313 -3.71 5.40 4.57
N ALA A 314 -3.42 4.12 4.25
CA ALA A 314 -4.43 3.06 4.24
C ALA A 314 -4.55 2.34 5.59
N HIS A 315 -3.54 2.45 6.48
CA HIS A 315 -3.59 1.86 7.81
C HIS A 315 -4.48 2.65 8.76
N ALA A 316 -5.13 1.97 9.66
CA ALA A 316 -5.80 2.57 10.81
C ALA A 316 -4.80 3.35 11.67
N ASP A 317 -5.23 4.48 12.24
CA ASP A 317 -4.46 5.27 13.21
C ASP A 317 -4.61 4.73 14.64
N ALA A 318 -3.92 5.38 15.58
CA ALA A 318 -3.89 4.92 16.97
C ALA A 318 -5.28 4.86 17.61
N SER A 319 -6.15 5.84 17.38
CA SER A 319 -7.53 5.84 17.87
C SER A 319 -8.36 4.74 17.21
N GLN A 320 -8.25 4.59 15.90
CA GLN A 320 -8.99 3.58 15.14
C GLN A 320 -8.59 2.15 15.54
N LEU A 321 -7.30 1.91 15.84
CA LEU A 321 -6.82 0.63 16.38
C LEU A 321 -7.41 0.34 17.77
N ILE A 322 -7.48 1.35 18.64
CA ILE A 322 -8.13 1.23 19.95
C ILE A 322 -9.63 0.95 19.80
N ASP A 323 -10.34 1.68 18.94
CA ASP A 323 -11.76 1.49 18.70
C ASP A 323 -12.06 0.08 18.18
N TRP A 324 -11.20 -0.43 17.28
CA TRP A 324 -11.31 -1.80 16.80
C TRP A 324 -11.18 -2.81 17.93
N LEU A 325 -10.18 -2.68 18.82
CA LEU A 325 -10.01 -3.54 19.99
C LEU A 325 -11.19 -3.42 20.96
N GLN A 326 -11.66 -2.19 21.25
CA GLN A 326 -12.79 -1.94 22.15
C GLN A 326 -14.10 -2.56 21.66
N SER A 327 -14.22 -2.78 20.35
CA SER A 327 -15.38 -3.43 19.78
C SER A 327 -15.46 -4.94 20.06
N MET A 328 -14.42 -5.54 20.68
CA MET A 328 -14.45 -6.93 21.15
C MET A 328 -15.46 -7.12 22.28
N LYS A 329 -16.23 -8.20 22.20
CA LYS A 329 -17.23 -8.53 23.24
C LYS A 329 -16.63 -8.89 24.60
N GLN A 330 -15.39 -9.35 24.63
CA GLN A 330 -14.67 -9.77 25.83
C GLN A 330 -13.19 -9.41 25.69
N ALA A 331 -12.58 -8.96 26.80
CA ALA A 331 -11.16 -8.70 26.84
C ALA A 331 -10.34 -9.99 26.58
N PRO A 332 -9.29 -9.94 25.76
CA PRO A 332 -8.35 -11.05 25.61
C PRO A 332 -7.51 -11.22 26.88
N SER A 333 -6.96 -12.41 27.07
CA SER A 333 -5.99 -12.66 28.15
C SER A 333 -4.64 -11.99 27.91
N GLN A 334 -4.29 -11.78 26.63
CA GLN A 334 -3.01 -11.18 26.22
C GLN A 334 -3.17 -10.46 24.86
N VAL A 335 -2.56 -9.28 24.77
CA VAL A 335 -2.37 -8.55 23.48
C VAL A 335 -0.88 -8.48 23.17
N TYR A 336 -0.51 -8.81 21.95
CA TYR A 336 0.84 -8.61 21.39
C TYR A 336 0.76 -7.52 20.32
N VAL A 337 1.56 -6.46 20.49
CA VAL A 337 1.67 -5.38 19.52
C VAL A 337 2.82 -5.69 18.58
N VAL A 338 2.56 -5.74 17.29
CA VAL A 338 3.50 -6.15 16.24
C VAL A 338 3.43 -5.21 15.03
N HIS A 339 4.29 -5.40 14.04
CA HIS A 339 4.22 -4.71 12.75
C HIS A 339 4.21 -3.18 12.85
N GLY A 340 5.14 -2.61 13.62
CA GLY A 340 5.36 -1.16 13.72
C GLY A 340 6.81 -0.86 14.09
N GLU A 341 7.21 0.39 13.89
CA GLU A 341 8.47 0.90 14.42
C GLU A 341 8.43 0.86 15.96
N ALA A 342 9.59 0.75 16.60
CA ALA A 342 9.68 0.56 18.05
C ALA A 342 8.87 1.60 18.85
N GLU A 343 8.96 2.88 18.46
CA GLU A 343 8.22 3.98 19.11
C GLU A 343 6.70 3.86 18.91
N ALA A 344 6.25 3.46 17.72
CA ALA A 344 4.83 3.30 17.43
C ALA A 344 4.24 2.11 18.17
N SER A 345 4.97 1.00 18.23
CA SER A 345 4.56 -0.20 18.95
C SER A 345 4.46 0.04 20.46
N ASP A 346 5.44 0.73 21.04
CA ASP A 346 5.42 1.03 22.48
C ASP A 346 4.32 2.04 22.84
N ALA A 347 4.11 3.05 22.02
CA ALA A 347 3.02 4.02 22.21
C ALA A 347 1.64 3.35 22.18
N LEU A 348 1.40 2.45 21.22
CA LEU A 348 0.15 1.69 21.16
C LEU A 348 0.01 0.75 22.37
N ARG A 349 1.07 0.05 22.78
CA ARG A 349 1.09 -0.78 23.99
C ARG A 349 0.62 0.01 25.21
N GLN A 350 1.27 1.16 25.46
CA GLN A 350 0.93 2.04 26.59
C GLN A 350 -0.52 2.52 26.52
N ARG A 351 -1.00 2.88 25.34
CA ARG A 351 -2.37 3.34 25.13
C ARG A 351 -3.39 2.23 25.41
N ILE A 352 -3.14 0.99 24.98
CA ILE A 352 -3.99 -0.18 25.29
C ILE A 352 -4.05 -0.41 26.81
N GLU A 353 -2.88 -0.44 27.48
CA GLU A 353 -2.81 -0.65 28.93
C GLU A 353 -3.56 0.46 29.68
N HIS A 354 -3.34 1.73 29.31
CA HIS A 354 -3.98 2.87 29.97
C HIS A 354 -5.49 2.94 29.75
N THR A 355 -5.93 2.70 28.50
CA THR A 355 -7.34 2.91 28.13
C THR A 355 -8.24 1.73 28.50
N MET A 356 -7.72 0.50 28.40
CA MET A 356 -8.49 -0.72 28.55
C MET A 356 -8.05 -1.60 29.73
N GLY A 357 -6.88 -1.33 30.31
CA GLY A 357 -6.30 -2.16 31.37
C GLY A 357 -5.91 -3.56 30.90
N TRP A 358 -5.76 -3.77 29.59
CA TRP A 358 -5.44 -5.10 29.06
C TRP A 358 -3.94 -5.38 29.15
N ARG A 359 -3.59 -6.63 29.44
CA ARG A 359 -2.21 -7.09 29.46
C ARG A 359 -1.63 -7.03 28.05
N THR A 360 -0.65 -6.18 27.83
CA THR A 360 -0.10 -5.89 26.52
C THR A 360 1.42 -6.01 26.51
N LEU A 361 2.00 -6.50 25.41
CA LEU A 361 3.42 -6.68 25.24
C LEU A 361 3.84 -6.38 23.79
N VAL A 362 5.02 -5.80 23.61
CA VAL A 362 5.73 -5.74 22.32
C VAL A 362 6.73 -6.91 22.33
N PRO A 363 6.50 -7.98 21.55
CA PRO A 363 7.39 -9.14 21.55
C PRO A 363 8.68 -8.83 20.79
N GLU A 364 9.81 -9.35 21.27
CA GLU A 364 11.07 -9.30 20.54
C GLU A 364 11.05 -10.29 19.36
N HIS A 365 11.76 -9.95 18.30
CA HIS A 365 11.88 -10.82 17.13
C HIS A 365 12.51 -12.18 17.51
N GLY A 366 11.89 -13.26 17.07
CA GLY A 366 12.34 -14.63 17.39
C GLY A 366 12.03 -15.12 18.80
N SER A 367 11.37 -14.31 19.64
CA SER A 367 10.92 -14.74 20.97
C SER A 367 9.71 -15.68 20.90
N THR A 368 9.57 -16.54 21.94
CA THR A 368 8.44 -17.45 22.10
C THR A 368 7.65 -17.06 23.35
N TRP A 369 6.35 -16.95 23.20
CA TRP A 369 5.43 -16.52 24.25
C TRP A 369 4.25 -17.49 24.42
N PRO A 370 3.72 -17.68 25.64
CA PRO A 370 2.55 -18.50 25.85
C PRO A 370 1.30 -17.83 25.23
N THR A 371 0.41 -18.65 24.66
CA THR A 371 -0.87 -18.24 24.08
C THR A 371 -2.03 -18.63 24.99
#